data_160c6739121bb71df16b63f741f08ee8
#
_entry.id   160c6739121bb71df16b63f741f08ee8
#
_cell.length_a   1.000
_cell.length_b   1.000
_cell.length_c   1.000
_cell.angle_alpha   90.00
_cell.angle_beta   90.00
_cell.angle_gamma   90.00
#
_symmetry.space_group_name_H-M   'P 1'
#
loop_
_entity.id
_entity.type
_entity.pdbx_description
1 polymer ?
#
loop_
_entity_poly.entity_id
_entity_poly.type
_entity_poly.pdbx_seq_one_letter_code
_entity_poly.pdbx_strand_id
1 'polypeptide(L)'
;MYSPTVIYEDNHLLCVAKCPGEIVQGDKTGDEPMSEALKAWLKEKYQKPGNVYLGVIHRLDRPVGGLVIFAKTSKALSRMNELFRSGEVSKRYWAIVTARPPRLSDTLEQYLVRNEQQNKSYVAPRGADTPGAKLARLSYRLLASGDRYHLVEIELHTGRHHQIRCQLSALGCPIKGDLKYGAPRSNPGGSISLLSRHISLTHPVSKLPLSLTAPVPDERLWHELEAKAEEAGLVPADGTAR
;
A
#
# COMPACT_ATOMS: atom_id res chain seq x y z
N MET A 1 -13.44 8.29 -19.95
CA MET A 1 -12.46 7.22 -20.23
C MET A 1 -11.52 7.10 -19.05
N TYR A 2 -11.27 5.90 -18.55
CA TYR A 2 -10.34 5.67 -17.42
C TYR A 2 -8.91 5.97 -17.88
N SER A 3 -8.19 6.81 -17.12
CA SER A 3 -6.80 7.20 -17.43
C SER A 3 -5.90 6.85 -16.24
N PRO A 4 -5.28 5.66 -16.23
CA PRO A 4 -4.42 5.24 -15.12
C PRO A 4 -3.09 5.99 -15.13
N THR A 5 -2.57 6.30 -13.94
CA THR A 5 -1.17 6.70 -13.78
C THR A 5 -0.29 5.45 -13.83
N VAL A 6 0.25 5.15 -15.01
CA VAL A 6 1.11 3.99 -15.23
C VAL A 6 2.51 4.28 -14.71
N ILE A 7 3.01 3.44 -13.80
CA ILE A 7 4.37 3.53 -13.24
C ILE A 7 5.32 2.61 -14.01
N TYR A 8 4.83 1.44 -14.40
CA TYR A 8 5.61 0.46 -15.17
C TYR A 8 4.69 -0.40 -16.02
N GLU A 9 5.10 -0.70 -17.21
CA GLU A 9 4.41 -1.66 -18.08
C GLU A 9 5.40 -2.41 -18.97
N ASP A 10 5.23 -3.72 -19.04
CA ASP A 10 5.86 -4.59 -20.03
C ASP A 10 4.87 -5.64 -20.57
N ASN A 11 5.37 -6.71 -21.18
CA ASN A 11 4.53 -7.80 -21.69
C ASN A 11 3.89 -8.66 -20.59
N HIS A 12 4.37 -8.57 -19.35
CA HIS A 12 4.04 -9.47 -18.26
C HIS A 12 3.37 -8.80 -17.06
N LEU A 13 3.76 -7.57 -16.79
CA LEU A 13 3.30 -6.78 -15.63
C LEU A 13 2.75 -5.43 -16.06
N LEU A 14 1.79 -4.94 -15.29
CA LEU A 14 1.33 -3.56 -15.30
C LEU A 14 1.33 -3.06 -13.86
N CYS A 15 2.07 -1.99 -13.57
CA CYS A 15 2.03 -1.32 -12.29
C CYS A 15 1.44 0.07 -12.46
N VAL A 16 0.47 0.40 -11.63
CA VAL A 16 -0.22 1.70 -11.63
C VAL A 16 -0.23 2.30 -10.23
N ALA A 17 -0.31 3.62 -10.16
CA ALA A 17 -0.60 4.34 -8.93
C ALA A 17 -2.12 4.42 -8.75
N LYS A 18 -2.65 3.68 -7.78
CA LYS A 18 -4.06 3.71 -7.38
C LYS A 18 -4.37 5.00 -6.64
N CYS A 19 -5.47 5.65 -6.96
CA CYS A 19 -6.01 6.75 -6.17
C CYS A 19 -6.82 6.23 -4.95
N PRO A 20 -6.84 6.95 -3.83
CA PRO A 20 -7.80 6.66 -2.76
C PRO A 20 -9.25 6.71 -3.29
N GLY A 21 -10.08 5.78 -2.81
CA GLY A 21 -11.48 5.63 -3.27
C GLY A 21 -11.67 4.51 -4.28
N GLU A 22 -10.69 4.24 -5.14
CA GLU A 22 -10.75 3.10 -6.08
C GLU A 22 -10.65 1.76 -5.35
N ILE A 23 -11.31 0.73 -5.91
CA ILE A 23 -11.17 -0.66 -5.47
C ILE A 23 -10.37 -1.44 -6.49
N VAL A 24 -9.42 -2.26 -6.02
CA VAL A 24 -8.55 -3.04 -6.92
C VAL A 24 -9.30 -4.19 -7.58
N GLN A 25 -10.19 -4.84 -6.83
CA GLN A 25 -10.99 -5.98 -7.24
C GLN A 25 -12.42 -5.78 -6.75
N GLY A 26 -13.40 -6.35 -7.46
CA GLY A 26 -14.82 -6.26 -7.10
C GLY A 26 -15.10 -6.66 -5.66
N ASP A 27 -15.93 -5.90 -4.99
CA ASP A 27 -16.39 -6.11 -3.62
C ASP A 27 -17.93 -6.00 -3.52
N LYS A 28 -18.45 -5.92 -2.30
CA LYS A 28 -19.89 -5.84 -2.03
C LYS A 28 -20.54 -4.51 -2.42
N THR A 29 -19.77 -3.49 -2.77
CA THR A 29 -20.29 -2.14 -3.09
C THR A 29 -20.90 -2.06 -4.47
N GLY A 30 -20.48 -2.93 -5.39
CA GLY A 30 -20.89 -2.91 -6.79
C GLY A 30 -20.18 -1.84 -7.64
N ASP A 31 -19.20 -1.12 -7.08
CA ASP A 31 -18.40 -0.18 -7.84
C ASP A 31 -17.53 -0.91 -8.85
N GLU A 32 -17.24 -0.27 -9.99
CA GLU A 32 -16.33 -0.82 -11.01
C GLU A 32 -14.91 -0.96 -10.45
N PRO A 33 -14.33 -2.17 -10.42
CA PRO A 33 -12.99 -2.36 -9.92
C PRO A 33 -11.94 -1.92 -10.95
N MET A 34 -10.78 -1.45 -10.45
CA MET A 34 -9.63 -1.08 -11.28
C MET A 34 -9.24 -2.19 -12.27
N SER A 35 -9.35 -3.45 -11.87
CA SER A 35 -9.02 -4.58 -12.76
C SER A 35 -9.85 -4.57 -14.05
N GLU A 36 -11.14 -4.22 -13.99
CA GLU A 36 -12.01 -4.15 -15.17
C GLU A 36 -11.76 -2.86 -15.97
N ALA A 37 -11.64 -1.73 -15.31
CA ALA A 37 -11.30 -0.45 -15.95
C ALA A 37 -9.95 -0.54 -16.69
N LEU A 38 -8.93 -1.18 -16.09
CA LEU A 38 -7.62 -1.39 -16.71
C LEU A 38 -7.66 -2.39 -17.87
N LYS A 39 -8.51 -3.43 -17.83
CA LYS A 39 -8.71 -4.32 -18.98
C LYS A 39 -9.30 -3.55 -20.17
N ALA A 40 -10.30 -2.72 -19.92
CA ALA A 40 -10.89 -1.88 -20.95
C ALA A 40 -9.85 -0.90 -21.54
N TRP A 41 -9.08 -0.23 -20.68
CA TRP A 41 -8.00 0.66 -21.10
C TRP A 41 -6.91 -0.06 -21.92
N LEU A 42 -6.46 -1.25 -21.51
CA LEU A 42 -5.48 -2.05 -22.27
C LEU A 42 -6.05 -2.53 -23.61
N LYS A 43 -7.34 -2.87 -23.64
CA LYS A 43 -8.01 -3.27 -24.89
C LYS A 43 -7.99 -2.15 -25.92
N GLU A 44 -8.33 -0.95 -25.49
CA GLU A 44 -8.32 0.23 -26.35
C GLU A 44 -6.91 0.63 -26.75
N LYS A 45 -5.98 0.76 -25.78
CA LYS A 45 -4.58 1.13 -26.02
C LYS A 45 -3.90 0.27 -27.06
N TYR A 46 -4.15 -1.02 -27.07
CA TYR A 46 -3.53 -2.00 -27.95
C TYR A 46 -4.46 -2.51 -29.07
N GLN A 47 -5.65 -1.91 -29.21
CA GLN A 47 -6.66 -2.29 -30.22
C GLN A 47 -6.91 -3.80 -30.29
N LYS A 48 -6.99 -4.44 -29.11
CA LYS A 48 -7.13 -5.89 -29.01
C LYS A 48 -8.54 -6.33 -29.43
N PRO A 49 -8.68 -7.29 -30.37
CA PRO A 49 -9.99 -7.72 -30.86
C PRO A 49 -10.78 -8.56 -29.84
N GLY A 50 -10.10 -9.21 -28.91
CA GLY A 50 -10.68 -10.13 -27.93
C GLY A 50 -10.66 -9.60 -26.50
N ASN A 51 -10.85 -10.53 -25.55
CA ASN A 51 -10.76 -10.25 -24.12
C ASN A 51 -9.32 -10.01 -23.69
N VAL A 52 -9.13 -9.08 -22.77
CA VAL A 52 -7.83 -8.80 -22.16
C VAL A 52 -7.75 -9.52 -20.83
N TYR A 53 -6.68 -10.29 -20.65
CA TYR A 53 -6.36 -10.89 -19.36
C TYR A 53 -5.61 -9.88 -18.49
N LEU A 54 -6.06 -9.73 -17.25
CA LEU A 54 -5.35 -8.96 -16.22
C LEU A 54 -5.62 -9.60 -14.85
N GLY A 55 -4.59 -10.22 -14.27
CA GLY A 55 -4.65 -10.90 -12.98
C GLY A 55 -4.31 -9.98 -11.83
N VAL A 56 -5.12 -10.00 -10.77
CA VAL A 56 -4.88 -9.26 -9.53
C VAL A 56 -3.89 -10.04 -8.67
N ILE A 57 -2.73 -9.46 -8.39
CA ILE A 57 -1.66 -10.07 -7.59
C ILE A 57 -1.84 -9.74 -6.11
N HIS A 58 -2.08 -8.47 -5.80
CA HIS A 58 -2.31 -7.97 -4.45
C HIS A 58 -3.29 -6.80 -4.47
N ARG A 59 -3.71 -6.36 -3.29
CA ARG A 59 -4.71 -5.29 -3.15
C ARG A 59 -4.27 -4.27 -2.12
N LEU A 60 -4.76 -3.06 -2.30
CA LEU A 60 -4.77 -2.00 -1.29
C LEU A 60 -6.22 -1.78 -0.81
N ASP A 61 -6.37 -1.36 0.44
CA ASP A 61 -7.67 -0.94 0.97
C ASP A 61 -8.21 0.25 0.15
N ARG A 62 -9.52 0.40 0.05
CA ARG A 62 -10.17 1.48 -0.68
C ARG A 62 -9.60 2.88 -0.36
N PRO A 63 -9.43 3.29 0.92
CA PRO A 63 -8.94 4.63 1.25
C PRO A 63 -7.42 4.83 1.08
N VAL A 64 -6.68 3.78 0.68
CA VAL A 64 -5.21 3.79 0.53
C VAL A 64 -4.82 4.05 -0.91
N GLY A 65 -3.81 4.89 -1.13
CA GLY A 65 -3.23 5.15 -2.44
C GLY A 65 -1.92 4.40 -2.70
N GLY A 66 -1.40 4.50 -3.93
CA GLY A 66 -0.07 4.03 -4.31
C GLY A 66 -0.02 2.78 -5.18
N LEU A 67 1.12 2.11 -5.18
CA LEU A 67 1.45 1.06 -6.13
C LEU A 67 0.54 -0.16 -6.05
N VAL A 68 -0.01 -0.55 -7.18
CA VAL A 68 -0.68 -1.84 -7.39
C VAL A 68 -0.13 -2.48 -8.65
N ILE A 69 0.30 -3.74 -8.53
CA ILE A 69 0.85 -4.54 -9.63
C ILE A 69 -0.19 -5.56 -10.08
N PHE A 70 -0.39 -5.62 -11.39
CA PHE A 70 -1.23 -6.60 -12.07
C PHE A 70 -0.40 -7.47 -13.00
N ALA A 71 -0.81 -8.71 -13.21
CA ALA A 71 -0.19 -9.61 -14.16
C ALA A 71 -0.95 -9.61 -15.49
N LYS A 72 -0.24 -9.36 -16.59
CA LYS A 72 -0.80 -9.37 -17.96
C LYS A 72 -0.90 -10.78 -18.54
N THR A 73 -0.36 -11.80 -17.85
CA THR A 73 -0.44 -13.21 -18.23
C THR A 73 -0.67 -14.11 -17.01
N SER A 74 -1.32 -15.26 -17.19
CA SER A 74 -1.54 -16.25 -16.12
C SER A 74 -0.22 -16.80 -15.56
N LYS A 75 0.79 -16.97 -16.40
CA LYS A 75 2.13 -17.41 -15.98
C LYS A 75 2.82 -16.39 -15.10
N ALA A 76 2.72 -15.09 -15.43
CA ALA A 76 3.22 -14.02 -14.58
C ALA A 76 2.46 -13.95 -13.25
N LEU A 77 1.12 -14.12 -13.28
CA LEU A 77 0.31 -14.16 -12.06
C LEU A 77 0.76 -15.26 -11.09
N SER A 78 0.93 -16.49 -11.60
CA SER A 78 1.38 -17.62 -10.77
C SER A 78 2.74 -17.36 -10.13
N ARG A 79 3.70 -16.86 -10.90
CA ARG A 79 5.05 -16.55 -10.41
C ARG A 79 5.06 -15.38 -9.42
N MET A 80 4.28 -14.35 -9.67
CA MET A 80 4.15 -13.21 -8.75
C MET A 80 3.51 -13.64 -7.42
N ASN A 81 2.46 -14.46 -7.46
CA ASN A 81 1.85 -15.01 -6.24
C ASN A 81 2.87 -15.81 -5.41
N GLU A 82 3.79 -16.53 -6.07
CA GLU A 82 4.89 -17.23 -5.38
C GLU A 82 5.83 -16.26 -4.69
N LEU A 83 6.31 -15.22 -5.40
CA LEU A 83 7.19 -14.19 -4.82
C LEU A 83 6.55 -13.46 -3.62
N PHE A 84 5.23 -13.18 -3.71
CA PHE A 84 4.50 -12.59 -2.57
C PHE A 84 4.38 -13.55 -1.39
N ARG A 85 4.18 -14.85 -1.65
CA ARG A 85 4.06 -15.88 -0.62
C ARG A 85 5.39 -16.19 0.05
N SER A 86 6.48 -16.25 -0.70
CA SER A 86 7.83 -16.50 -0.19
C SER A 86 8.45 -15.29 0.53
N GLY A 87 7.81 -14.09 0.43
CA GLY A 87 8.34 -12.88 1.05
C GLY A 87 9.46 -12.21 0.26
N GLU A 88 9.67 -12.59 -0.99
CA GLU A 88 10.70 -12.03 -1.89
C GLU A 88 10.32 -10.67 -2.49
N VAL A 89 9.16 -10.13 -2.10
CA VAL A 89 8.70 -8.79 -2.50
C VAL A 89 8.85 -7.84 -1.32
N SER A 90 9.77 -6.89 -1.42
CA SER A 90 9.89 -5.81 -0.46
C SER A 90 8.81 -4.76 -0.73
N LYS A 91 8.11 -4.35 0.33
CA LYS A 91 7.02 -3.36 0.26
C LYS A 91 7.27 -2.28 1.30
N ARG A 92 7.42 -1.04 0.84
CA ARG A 92 7.54 0.11 1.71
C ARG A 92 6.35 1.04 1.53
N TYR A 93 5.77 1.41 2.64
CA TYR A 93 4.67 2.35 2.72
C TYR A 93 5.12 3.62 3.40
N TRP A 94 4.53 4.73 2.99
CA TRP A 94 4.62 5.97 3.73
C TRP A 94 3.27 6.25 4.40
N ALA A 95 3.31 6.70 5.65
CA ALA A 95 2.12 7.11 6.37
C ALA A 95 2.36 8.45 7.07
N ILE A 96 1.37 9.35 6.98
CA ILE A 96 1.35 10.53 7.81
C ILE A 96 0.51 10.19 9.06
N VAL A 97 1.14 10.25 10.22
CA VAL A 97 0.52 9.91 11.51
C VAL A 97 0.24 11.16 12.35
N THR A 98 -0.76 11.07 13.25
CA THR A 98 -1.25 12.20 14.06
C THR A 98 -0.51 12.39 15.38
N ALA A 99 0.39 11.49 15.72
CA ALA A 99 1.26 11.58 16.88
C ALA A 99 2.65 11.09 16.52
N ARG A 100 3.66 11.66 17.17
CA ARG A 100 5.05 11.24 16.95
C ARG A 100 5.27 9.85 17.55
N PRO A 101 5.83 8.90 16.79
CA PRO A 101 6.19 7.58 17.34
C PRO A 101 7.14 7.70 18.54
N PRO A 102 7.03 6.82 19.54
CA PRO A 102 7.84 6.88 20.74
C PRO A 102 9.34 6.62 20.49
N ARG A 103 9.66 5.95 19.39
CA ARG A 103 11.04 5.69 18.91
C ARG A 103 11.18 6.16 17.48
N LEU A 104 12.41 6.52 17.08
CA LEU A 104 12.72 6.92 15.71
C LEU A 104 12.57 5.76 14.73
N SER A 105 12.81 4.54 15.19
CA SER A 105 12.56 3.31 14.45
C SER A 105 12.27 2.17 15.42
N ASP A 106 11.43 1.23 15.00
CA ASP A 106 11.14 0.02 15.77
C ASP A 106 10.55 -1.07 14.86
N THR A 107 10.48 -2.29 15.37
CA THR A 107 9.77 -3.41 14.74
C THR A 107 8.59 -3.79 15.61
N LEU A 108 7.40 -3.72 15.03
CA LEU A 108 6.16 -4.13 15.69
C LEU A 108 5.82 -5.57 15.31
N GLU A 109 5.78 -6.42 16.30
CA GLU A 109 5.38 -7.82 16.17
C GLU A 109 4.20 -8.09 17.09
N GLN A 110 3.03 -8.36 16.51
CA GLN A 110 1.77 -8.51 17.22
C GLN A 110 0.90 -9.54 16.50
N TYR A 111 0.05 -10.23 17.26
CA TYR A 111 -0.99 -11.04 16.67
C TYR A 111 -2.21 -10.19 16.39
N LEU A 112 -2.76 -10.29 15.18
CA LEU A 112 -3.96 -9.56 14.75
C LEU A 112 -5.10 -10.52 14.50
N VAL A 113 -6.29 -10.13 14.96
CA VAL A 113 -7.56 -10.82 14.69
C VAL A 113 -8.50 -9.91 13.90
N ARG A 114 -9.16 -10.45 12.89
CA ARG A 114 -10.15 -9.72 12.08
C ARG A 114 -11.54 -9.90 12.63
N ASN A 115 -12.26 -8.81 12.84
CA ASN A 115 -13.71 -8.79 13.01
C ASN A 115 -14.35 -8.52 11.63
N GLU A 116 -15.01 -9.53 11.07
CA GLU A 116 -15.59 -9.44 9.72
C GLU A 116 -16.84 -8.54 9.69
N GLN A 117 -17.65 -8.54 10.75
CA GLN A 117 -18.85 -7.71 10.83
C GLN A 117 -18.51 -6.22 10.82
N GLN A 118 -17.46 -5.83 11.53
CA GLN A 118 -16.96 -4.46 11.58
C GLN A 118 -16.00 -4.13 10.43
N ASN A 119 -15.59 -5.13 9.65
CA ASN A 119 -14.50 -5.01 8.67
C ASN A 119 -13.29 -4.29 9.26
N LYS A 120 -12.83 -4.73 10.44
CA LYS A 120 -11.75 -4.10 11.22
C LYS A 120 -10.86 -5.18 11.84
N SER A 121 -9.55 -4.91 11.94
CA SER A 121 -8.60 -5.76 12.66
C SER A 121 -8.24 -5.15 13.99
N TYR A 122 -7.92 -5.99 14.95
CA TYR A 122 -7.52 -5.63 16.30
C TYR A 122 -6.26 -6.39 16.72
N VAL A 123 -5.48 -5.81 17.60
CA VAL A 123 -4.42 -6.56 18.30
C VAL A 123 -5.11 -7.61 19.18
N ALA A 124 -4.68 -8.84 19.05
CA ALA A 124 -5.27 -9.97 19.72
C ALA A 124 -4.96 -9.92 21.23
N PRO A 125 -5.97 -9.92 22.13
CA PRO A 125 -5.78 -9.68 23.56
C PRO A 125 -4.97 -10.79 24.24
N ARG A 126 -4.99 -12.01 23.71
CA ARG A 126 -4.24 -13.17 24.20
C ARG A 126 -3.15 -13.62 23.22
N GLY A 127 -2.67 -12.70 22.34
CA GLY A 127 -1.66 -13.04 21.36
C GLY A 127 -2.06 -14.23 20.48
N ALA A 128 -1.17 -15.22 20.38
CA ALA A 128 -1.38 -16.43 19.59
C ALA A 128 -2.59 -17.27 20.05
N ASP A 129 -2.98 -17.20 21.32
CA ASP A 129 -4.09 -17.98 21.90
C ASP A 129 -5.48 -17.40 21.56
N THR A 130 -5.52 -16.26 20.88
CA THR A 130 -6.79 -15.70 20.37
C THR A 130 -7.22 -16.46 19.12
N PRO A 131 -8.42 -17.07 19.07
CA PRO A 131 -8.89 -17.79 17.90
C PRO A 131 -8.86 -16.93 16.63
N GLY A 132 -8.25 -17.47 15.57
CA GLY A 132 -8.12 -16.76 14.27
C GLY A 132 -7.07 -15.65 14.24
N ALA A 133 -6.33 -15.43 15.32
CA ALA A 133 -5.22 -14.47 15.32
C ALA A 133 -4.06 -14.95 14.44
N LYS A 134 -3.43 -14.00 13.76
CA LYS A 134 -2.29 -14.24 12.86
C LYS A 134 -1.15 -13.30 13.19
N LEU A 135 0.07 -13.81 13.22
CA LEU A 135 1.26 -13.00 13.41
C LEU A 135 1.36 -11.93 12.32
N ALA A 136 1.59 -10.70 12.74
CA ALA A 136 1.77 -9.51 11.92
C ALA A 136 3.05 -8.81 12.32
N ARG A 137 3.95 -8.59 11.35
CA ARG A 137 5.24 -7.94 11.55
C ARG A 137 5.46 -6.84 10.55
N LEU A 138 5.81 -5.66 11.03
CA LEU A 138 6.32 -4.53 10.25
C LEU A 138 7.45 -3.85 11.00
N SER A 139 8.34 -3.18 10.26
CA SER A 139 9.29 -2.22 10.82
C SER A 139 8.90 -0.82 10.40
N TYR A 140 9.13 0.18 11.24
CA TYR A 140 8.92 1.56 10.87
C TYR A 140 10.14 2.42 11.16
N ARG A 141 10.26 3.55 10.44
CA ARG A 141 11.26 4.59 10.65
C ARG A 141 10.58 5.96 10.50
N LEU A 142 10.81 6.86 11.45
CA LEU A 142 10.39 8.26 11.36
C LEU A 142 11.27 8.96 10.31
N LEU A 143 10.66 9.54 9.29
CA LEU A 143 11.35 10.25 8.21
C LEU A 143 11.36 11.77 8.46
N ALA A 144 10.21 12.33 8.88
CA ALA A 144 10.10 13.77 9.11
C ALA A 144 9.06 14.07 10.18
N SER A 145 9.21 15.22 10.84
CA SER A 145 8.26 15.72 11.82
C SER A 145 7.86 17.16 11.50
N GLY A 146 6.56 17.41 11.51
CA GLY A 146 5.95 18.72 11.60
C GLY A 146 5.38 18.96 12.99
N ASP A 147 4.62 20.06 13.16
CA ASP A 147 4.04 20.43 14.46
C ASP A 147 2.98 19.44 14.96
N ARG A 148 2.18 18.90 14.05
CA ARG A 148 1.03 18.03 14.37
C ARG A 148 1.08 16.68 13.68
N TYR A 149 1.88 16.56 12.64
CA TYR A 149 1.92 15.39 11.78
C TYR A 149 3.34 14.94 11.53
N HIS A 150 3.52 13.62 11.39
CA HIS A 150 4.83 13.02 11.24
C HIS A 150 4.77 12.02 10.08
N LEU A 151 5.82 12.02 9.24
CA LEU A 151 5.97 11.06 8.16
C LEU A 151 6.76 9.85 8.65
N VAL A 152 6.19 8.68 8.50
CA VAL A 152 6.84 7.41 8.81
C VAL A 152 6.92 6.54 7.56
N GLU A 153 8.06 5.90 7.37
CA GLU A 153 8.23 4.80 6.43
C GLU A 153 7.98 3.50 7.14
N ILE A 154 7.24 2.59 6.50
CA ILE A 154 6.91 1.28 7.01
C ILE A 154 7.40 0.22 6.04
N GLU A 155 8.25 -0.69 6.50
CA GLU A 155 8.57 -1.93 5.79
C GLU A 155 7.63 -3.04 6.24
N LEU A 156 6.86 -3.58 5.29
CA LEU A 156 5.79 -4.53 5.60
C LEU A 156 6.27 -5.97 5.38
N HIS A 157 6.58 -6.69 6.47
CA HIS A 157 7.05 -8.09 6.41
C HIS A 157 5.93 -9.10 6.25
N THR A 158 4.72 -8.79 6.74
CA THR A 158 3.50 -9.60 6.57
C THR A 158 2.39 -8.74 5.99
N GLY A 159 1.38 -9.34 5.35
CA GLY A 159 0.25 -8.63 4.72
C GLY A 159 -1.09 -9.02 5.34
N ARG A 160 -1.35 -8.69 6.62
CA ARG A 160 -2.65 -8.95 7.26
C ARG A 160 -3.65 -7.83 6.93
N HIS A 161 -4.93 -8.17 7.00
CA HIS A 161 -6.01 -7.21 6.80
C HIS A 161 -5.85 -5.98 7.71
N HIS A 162 -5.83 -4.78 7.14
CA HIS A 162 -5.62 -3.49 7.81
C HIS A 162 -4.36 -3.44 8.72
N GLN A 163 -3.32 -4.21 8.43
CA GLN A 163 -2.20 -4.41 9.34
C GLN A 163 -1.54 -3.09 9.78
N ILE A 164 -1.09 -2.26 8.85
CA ILE A 164 -0.41 -1.00 9.14
C ILE A 164 -1.32 -0.08 9.98
N ARG A 165 -2.58 0.03 9.58
CA ARG A 165 -3.59 0.85 10.24
C ARG A 165 -3.80 0.41 11.70
N CYS A 166 -3.95 -0.88 11.92
CA CYS A 166 -4.14 -1.49 13.24
C CYS A 166 -2.91 -1.31 14.14
N GLN A 167 -1.72 -1.64 13.65
CA GLN A 167 -0.50 -1.61 14.45
C GLN A 167 -0.06 -0.18 14.78
N LEU A 168 -0.15 0.77 13.85
CA LEU A 168 0.14 2.18 14.13
C LEU A 168 -0.87 2.79 15.10
N SER A 169 -2.15 2.44 14.99
CA SER A 169 -3.17 2.86 15.98
C SER A 169 -2.88 2.29 17.36
N ALA A 170 -2.49 1.02 17.47
CA ALA A 170 -2.12 0.40 18.74
C ALA A 170 -0.84 1.02 19.35
N LEU A 171 0.06 1.54 18.52
CA LEU A 171 1.24 2.31 18.95
C LEU A 171 0.87 3.70 19.49
N GLY A 172 -0.39 4.14 19.36
CA GLY A 172 -0.81 5.51 19.70
C GLY A 172 -0.57 6.54 18.58
N CYS A 173 -0.24 6.08 17.39
CA CYS A 173 0.10 6.90 16.21
C CYS A 173 -0.89 6.64 15.06
N PRO A 174 -2.22 6.93 15.20
CA PRO A 174 -3.16 6.66 14.14
C PRO A 174 -2.84 7.46 12.87
N ILE A 175 -3.11 6.84 11.71
CA ILE A 175 -2.88 7.46 10.41
C ILE A 175 -3.87 8.62 10.23
N LYS A 176 -3.38 9.78 9.77
CA LYS A 176 -4.22 10.94 9.45
C LYS A 176 -5.34 10.55 8.50
N GLY A 177 -6.58 10.90 8.86
CA GLY A 177 -7.78 10.57 8.09
C GLY A 177 -8.44 9.24 8.47
N ASP A 178 -7.77 8.35 9.19
CA ASP A 178 -8.27 7.02 9.50
C ASP A 178 -9.18 7.00 10.75
N LEU A 179 -10.42 7.46 10.58
CA LEU A 179 -11.42 7.47 11.67
C LEU A 179 -11.66 6.07 12.25
N LYS A 180 -11.60 5.03 11.41
CA LYS A 180 -11.79 3.64 11.85
C LYS A 180 -10.75 3.21 12.89
N TYR A 181 -9.57 3.79 12.84
CA TYR A 181 -8.44 3.49 13.71
C TYR A 181 -8.01 4.66 14.61
N GLY A 182 -8.92 5.61 14.86
CA GLY A 182 -8.77 6.60 15.93
C GLY A 182 -8.20 7.94 15.50
N ALA A 183 -8.09 8.23 14.21
CA ALA A 183 -7.78 9.58 13.78
C ALA A 183 -8.92 10.54 14.19
N PRO A 184 -8.61 11.76 14.66
CA PRO A 184 -9.62 12.70 15.15
C PRO A 184 -10.48 13.33 14.04
N ARG A 185 -10.02 13.31 12.79
CA ARG A 185 -10.68 13.91 11.62
C ARG A 185 -10.49 13.06 10.37
N SER A 186 -11.48 13.07 9.48
CA SER A 186 -11.36 12.48 8.14
C SER A 186 -10.52 13.35 7.21
N ASN A 187 -9.93 12.75 6.19
CA ASN A 187 -9.47 13.49 5.02
C ASN A 187 -10.63 13.74 4.04
N PRO A 188 -10.49 14.71 3.12
CA PRO A 188 -11.41 14.88 2.00
C PRO A 188 -11.59 13.55 1.23
N GLY A 189 -12.81 13.28 0.77
CA GLY A 189 -13.12 12.06 0.03
C GLY A 189 -12.99 10.74 0.81
N GLY A 190 -12.81 10.79 2.15
CA GLY A 190 -12.69 9.59 2.97
C GLY A 190 -11.37 8.82 2.79
N SER A 191 -10.37 9.46 2.18
CA SER A 191 -9.00 8.91 2.08
C SER A 191 -8.31 8.83 3.45
N ILE A 192 -7.23 8.05 3.52
CA ILE A 192 -6.31 8.07 4.65
C ILE A 192 -4.90 8.36 4.13
N SER A 193 -4.08 9.02 4.94
CA SER A 193 -2.71 9.37 4.54
C SER A 193 -1.77 8.16 4.65
N LEU A 194 -2.07 7.11 3.89
CA LEU A 194 -1.28 5.88 3.74
C LEU A 194 -1.05 5.61 2.25
N LEU A 195 0.20 5.46 1.87
CA LEU A 195 0.66 5.32 0.50
C LEU A 195 1.53 4.06 0.36
N SER A 196 1.19 3.15 -0.56
CA SER A 196 2.11 2.12 -1.04
C SER A 196 3.19 2.79 -1.90
N ARG A 197 4.27 3.24 -1.25
CA ARG A 197 5.28 4.13 -1.84
C ARG A 197 6.24 3.40 -2.75
N HIS A 198 6.74 2.24 -2.30
CA HIS A 198 7.80 1.54 -3.00
C HIS A 198 7.60 0.02 -2.96
N ILE A 199 7.82 -0.63 -4.10
CA ILE A 199 7.86 -2.09 -4.22
C ILE A 199 9.12 -2.48 -4.99
N SER A 200 9.90 -3.39 -4.43
CA SER A 200 11.04 -4.00 -5.13
C SER A 200 10.94 -5.51 -5.13
N LEU A 201 11.32 -6.11 -6.24
CA LEU A 201 11.25 -7.56 -6.48
C LEU A 201 12.18 -7.96 -7.62
N THR A 202 12.43 -9.25 -7.76
CA THR A 202 13.00 -9.81 -8.98
C THR A 202 11.88 -10.04 -10.00
N HIS A 203 12.00 -9.45 -11.19
CA HIS A 203 10.98 -9.58 -12.23
C HIS A 203 10.72 -11.06 -12.56
N PRO A 204 9.44 -11.53 -12.58
CA PRO A 204 9.11 -12.96 -12.62
C PRO A 204 9.56 -13.68 -13.91
N VAL A 205 9.83 -12.93 -14.98
CA VAL A 205 10.20 -13.50 -16.29
C VAL A 205 11.63 -13.16 -16.66
N SER A 206 12.00 -11.88 -16.72
CA SER A 206 13.36 -11.43 -17.11
C SER A 206 14.41 -11.73 -16.05
N LYS A 207 14.00 -11.96 -14.79
CA LYS A 207 14.89 -12.18 -13.63
C LYS A 207 15.77 -10.97 -13.28
N LEU A 208 15.50 -9.82 -13.85
CA LEU A 208 16.17 -8.58 -13.51
C LEU A 208 15.54 -7.94 -12.25
N PRO A 209 16.33 -7.19 -11.45
CA PRO A 209 15.77 -6.39 -10.36
C PRO A 209 14.77 -5.37 -10.91
N LEU A 210 13.63 -5.24 -10.25
CA LEU A 210 12.59 -4.26 -10.56
C LEU A 210 12.30 -3.45 -9.30
N SER A 211 12.43 -2.12 -9.42
CA SER A 211 12.20 -1.15 -8.34
C SER A 211 11.18 -0.14 -8.82
N LEU A 212 10.08 -0.01 -8.12
CA LEU A 212 8.92 0.79 -8.50
C LEU A 212 8.59 1.77 -7.37
N THR A 213 8.39 3.04 -7.71
CA THR A 213 8.06 4.09 -6.74
C THR A 213 6.83 4.87 -7.22
N ALA A 214 5.81 5.00 -6.37
CA ALA A 214 4.67 5.88 -6.64
C ALA A 214 5.02 7.33 -6.27
N PRO A 215 4.54 8.34 -6.99
CA PRO A 215 4.62 9.71 -6.52
C PRO A 215 3.82 9.87 -5.21
N VAL A 216 4.19 10.84 -4.39
CA VAL A 216 3.34 11.26 -3.27
C VAL A 216 2.07 11.92 -3.80
N PRO A 217 0.96 11.86 -3.05
CA PRO A 217 -0.26 12.60 -3.39
C PRO A 217 0.05 14.11 -3.52
N ASP A 218 -0.59 14.76 -4.50
CA ASP A 218 -0.47 16.22 -4.71
C ASP A 218 -1.24 16.99 -3.62
N GLU A 219 -0.72 16.91 -2.40
CA GLU A 219 -1.21 17.59 -1.22
C GLU A 219 -0.03 18.27 -0.50
N ARG A 220 -0.21 19.52 -0.11
CA ARG A 220 0.81 20.36 0.54
C ARG A 220 1.54 19.64 1.68
N LEU A 221 0.81 18.95 2.55
CA LEU A 221 1.39 18.27 3.71
C LEU A 221 2.33 17.13 3.33
N TRP A 222 2.00 16.38 2.25
CA TRP A 222 2.88 15.34 1.72
C TRP A 222 4.19 15.92 1.21
N HIS A 223 4.12 16.98 0.41
CA HIS A 223 5.30 17.66 -0.14
C HIS A 223 6.17 18.29 0.93
N GLU A 224 5.58 18.96 1.93
CA GLU A 224 6.32 19.56 3.06
C GLU A 224 7.08 18.51 3.88
N LEU A 225 6.47 17.34 4.14
CA LEU A 225 7.11 16.30 4.93
C LEU A 225 8.13 15.50 4.10
N GLU A 226 7.89 15.28 2.80
CA GLU A 226 8.85 14.69 1.87
C GLU A 226 10.11 15.55 1.78
N ALA A 227 9.96 16.86 1.53
CA ALA A 227 11.09 17.80 1.47
C ALA A 227 11.94 17.80 2.74
N LYS A 228 11.30 17.76 3.92
CA LYS A 228 12.04 17.65 5.20
C LYS A 228 12.79 16.33 5.34
N ALA A 229 12.26 15.23 4.80
CA ALA A 229 12.93 13.94 4.83
C ALA A 229 14.13 13.89 3.85
N GLU A 230 14.03 14.59 2.72
CA GLU A 230 15.11 14.77 1.74
C GLU A 230 16.23 15.66 2.33
N GLU A 231 15.90 16.79 2.93
CA GLU A 231 16.84 17.67 3.62
C GLU A 231 17.61 16.96 4.74
N ALA A 232 16.93 16.03 5.43
CA ALA A 232 17.55 15.18 6.45
C ALA A 232 18.39 14.03 5.88
N GLY A 233 18.43 13.85 4.55
CA GLY A 233 19.14 12.74 3.87
C GLY A 233 18.54 11.36 4.13
N LEU A 234 17.29 11.30 4.59
CA LEU A 234 16.59 10.05 4.92
C LEU A 234 15.92 9.40 3.71
N VAL A 235 15.64 10.19 2.69
CA VAL A 235 15.15 9.74 1.37
C VAL A 235 15.94 10.46 0.26
N PRO A 236 16.06 9.87 -0.95
CA PRO A 236 16.70 10.52 -2.08
C PRO A 236 15.87 11.72 -2.57
N ALA A 237 16.53 12.79 -3.02
CA ALA A 237 15.90 14.00 -3.53
C ALA A 237 15.11 13.80 -4.83
N ASP A 238 15.30 12.67 -5.52
CA ASP A 238 14.60 12.32 -6.76
C ASP A 238 13.43 11.33 -6.55
N GLY A 239 13.10 11.04 -5.30
CA GLY A 239 12.06 10.08 -4.95
C GLY A 239 12.39 8.63 -5.33
N THR A 240 13.59 8.35 -5.84
CA THR A 240 14.05 6.98 -6.08
C THR A 240 14.45 6.33 -4.75
N ALA A 241 13.91 5.16 -4.45
CA ALA A 241 14.30 4.41 -3.26
C ALA A 241 15.68 3.77 -3.48
N ARG A 242 16.57 3.94 -2.52
CA ARG A 242 17.84 3.18 -2.46
C ARG A 242 17.59 1.75 -2.05
#